data_cd84fba90738b4346117b105374710b3
#
_entry.id   cd84fba90738b4346117b105374710b3
#
_cell.length_a   1.000
_cell.length_b   1.000
_cell.length_c   1.000
_cell.angle_alpha   90.00
_cell.angle_beta   90.00
_cell.angle_gamma   90.00
#
_symmetry.space_group_name_H-M   'P 1'
#
loop_
_entity.id
_entity.type
_entity.pdbx_description
1 polymer ?
#
loop_
_entity_poly.entity_id
_entity_poly.type
_entity_poly.pdbx_seq_one_letter_code
_entity_poly.pdbx_strand_id
1 'polypeptide(L)'
;MLKRKIDFSTVRDMALTFPGVEESTCYGAPALRVNGQRIAAIPVNRSAEPGSLGFSIAIEDRDELIAAAPDVYYVTNHYVGYPCVLVRMSRINEDVLHELLSMAYKFVTRKKKGK
;
A
#
# COMPACT_ATOMS: atom_id res chain seq x y z
N MET A 1 -10.64 -10.75 -23.51
CA MET A 1 -9.65 -10.26 -23.17
C MET A 1 -9.14 -10.52 -21.82
N LEU A 2 -7.94 -10.66 -21.72
CA LEU A 2 -7.37 -10.98 -20.49
C LEU A 2 -7.18 -9.82 -19.57
N LYS A 3 -7.47 -10.03 -18.31
CA LYS A 3 -7.30 -9.01 -17.39
C LYS A 3 -5.90 -9.04 -16.94
N ARG A 4 -5.23 -7.92 -16.93
CA ARG A 4 -3.92 -7.84 -16.51
C ARG A 4 -3.84 -8.06 -15.03
N LYS A 5 -3.02 -8.96 -14.58
CA LYS A 5 -2.84 -9.19 -13.20
C LYS A 5 -1.89 -8.18 -12.63
N ILE A 6 -2.21 -7.60 -11.51
CA ILE A 6 -1.34 -6.64 -10.87
C ILE A 6 -0.47 -7.38 -9.88
N ASP A 7 0.83 -7.35 -10.11
CA ASP A 7 1.77 -7.98 -9.20
C ASP A 7 2.70 -6.90 -8.68
N PHE A 8 3.67 -7.29 -7.86
CA PHE A 8 4.54 -6.29 -7.25
C PHE A 8 5.37 -5.55 -8.26
N SER A 9 5.72 -6.15 -9.38
CA SER A 9 6.51 -5.42 -10.37
C SER A 9 5.70 -4.27 -10.98
N THR A 10 4.37 -4.44 -11.13
CA THR A 10 3.53 -3.36 -11.59
C THR A 10 3.50 -2.25 -10.56
N VAL A 11 3.41 -2.61 -9.27
CA VAL A 11 3.39 -1.63 -8.20
C VAL A 11 4.71 -0.87 -8.17
N ARG A 12 5.82 -1.59 -8.27
CA ARG A 12 7.13 -0.99 -8.25
C ARG A 12 7.31 0.00 -9.39
N ASP A 13 6.97 -0.41 -10.60
CA ASP A 13 7.17 0.45 -11.75
C ASP A 13 6.33 1.73 -11.63
N MET A 14 5.12 1.60 -11.17
CA MET A 14 4.26 2.77 -11.00
C MET A 14 4.75 3.67 -9.87
N ALA A 15 5.18 3.08 -8.76
CA ALA A 15 5.63 3.86 -7.61
C ALA A 15 6.91 4.62 -7.93
N LEU A 16 7.77 4.05 -8.76
CA LEU A 16 9.02 4.71 -9.09
C LEU A 16 8.82 5.96 -9.95
N THR A 17 7.63 6.18 -10.47
CA THR A 17 7.35 7.42 -11.19
C THR A 17 7.12 8.59 -10.22
N PHE A 18 6.91 8.31 -8.92
CA PHE A 18 6.74 9.39 -7.94
C PHE A 18 8.12 9.87 -7.49
N PRO A 19 8.30 11.18 -7.31
CA PRO A 19 9.63 11.70 -6.97
C PRO A 19 10.17 11.14 -5.67
N GLY A 20 11.41 10.69 -5.69
CA GLY A 20 12.10 10.24 -4.48
C GLY A 20 11.79 8.84 -4.01
N VAL A 21 10.93 8.12 -4.71
CA VAL A 21 10.60 6.76 -4.31
C VAL A 21 11.72 5.80 -4.69
N GLU A 22 12.08 4.92 -3.77
CA GLU A 22 13.13 3.96 -3.98
C GLU A 22 12.68 2.56 -3.62
N GLU A 23 13.28 1.56 -4.24
CA GLU A 23 13.01 0.19 -3.88
C GLU A 23 13.77 -0.13 -2.60
N SER A 24 13.19 -0.95 -1.76
CA SER A 24 13.79 -1.30 -0.49
C SER A 24 13.23 -2.65 -0.04
N THR A 25 13.48 -3.01 1.20
CA THR A 25 12.90 -4.19 1.79
C THR A 25 12.35 -3.86 3.16
N CYS A 26 11.44 -4.71 3.64
CA CYS A 26 10.88 -4.56 4.96
C CYS A 26 10.78 -5.98 5.50
N TYR A 27 11.55 -6.32 6.52
CA TYR A 27 11.65 -7.67 7.07
C TYR A 27 11.96 -8.69 5.98
N GLY A 28 12.84 -8.29 5.05
CA GLY A 28 13.26 -9.18 3.99
C GLY A 28 12.35 -9.28 2.79
N ALA A 29 11.20 -8.63 2.81
CA ALA A 29 10.26 -8.65 1.69
C ALA A 29 10.34 -7.35 0.91
N PRO A 30 9.97 -7.34 -0.36
CA PRO A 30 10.04 -6.12 -1.17
C PRO A 30 9.19 -4.99 -0.60
N ALA A 31 9.71 -3.78 -0.67
CA ALA A 31 9.02 -2.60 -0.17
C ALA A 31 9.42 -1.39 -1.01
N LEU A 32 8.65 -0.32 -0.89
CA LEU A 32 8.94 0.94 -1.57
C LEU A 32 8.93 2.03 -0.51
N ARG A 33 9.94 2.89 -0.55
CA ARG A 33 10.09 3.95 0.45
C ARG A 33 10.36 5.28 -0.21
N VAL A 34 9.99 6.34 0.51
CA VAL A 34 10.35 7.67 0.11
C VAL A 34 10.86 8.36 1.36
N ASN A 35 12.03 8.97 1.30
CA ASN A 35 12.68 9.59 2.44
C ASN A 35 12.79 8.64 3.62
N GLY A 36 13.06 7.38 3.33
CA GLY A 36 13.23 6.37 4.37
C GLY A 36 11.94 5.84 4.96
N GLN A 37 10.78 6.35 4.54
CA GLN A 37 9.52 5.91 5.08
C GLN A 37 8.80 5.00 4.10
N ARG A 38 8.24 3.90 4.60
CA ARG A 38 7.58 2.94 3.74
C ARG A 38 6.26 3.46 3.22
N ILE A 39 6.01 3.33 1.94
CA ILE A 39 4.73 3.69 1.36
C ILE A 39 3.95 2.44 0.95
N ALA A 40 4.64 1.37 0.58
CA ALA A 40 3.99 0.11 0.23
C ALA A 40 4.96 -1.03 0.47
N ALA A 41 4.44 -2.18 0.85
CA ALA A 41 5.30 -3.34 1.11
C ALA A 41 4.47 -4.61 1.05
N ILE A 42 5.14 -5.71 0.70
CA ILE A 42 4.50 -7.01 0.75
C ILE A 42 4.47 -7.41 2.23
N PRO A 43 3.30 -7.70 2.79
CA PRO A 43 3.21 -8.00 4.21
C PRO A 43 3.82 -9.37 4.51
N VAL A 44 4.56 -9.47 5.61
CA VAL A 44 5.18 -10.73 5.98
C VAL A 44 4.47 -11.43 7.12
N ASN A 45 3.55 -10.78 7.80
CA ASN A 45 2.83 -11.42 8.88
C ASN A 45 1.78 -12.35 8.30
N ARG A 46 1.71 -13.58 8.84
CA ARG A 46 0.81 -14.54 8.26
C ARG A 46 -0.67 -14.22 8.43
N SER A 47 -1.03 -13.18 9.17
CA SER A 47 -2.43 -12.80 9.24
C SER A 47 -2.87 -12.15 7.92
N ALA A 48 -1.93 -11.67 7.10
CA ALA A 48 -2.30 -11.09 5.81
C ALA A 48 -2.53 -12.20 4.79
N GLU A 49 -3.54 -12.05 3.96
CA GLU A 49 -3.83 -13.06 2.95
C GLU A 49 -2.78 -13.05 1.84
N PRO A 50 -2.50 -14.18 1.24
CA PRO A 50 -1.57 -14.21 0.11
C PRO A 50 -2.12 -13.32 -1.00
N GLY A 51 -1.26 -12.61 -1.69
CA GLY A 51 -1.68 -11.72 -2.75
C GLY A 51 -2.12 -10.35 -2.27
N SER A 52 -1.85 -10.03 -1.01
CA SER A 52 -2.16 -8.70 -0.48
C SER A 52 -0.95 -7.81 -0.53
N LEU A 53 -1.19 -6.51 -0.53
CA LEU A 53 -0.13 -5.53 -0.46
C LEU A 53 -0.52 -4.53 0.63
N GLY A 54 0.43 -4.07 1.42
CA GLY A 54 0.17 -3.10 2.47
C GLY A 54 0.55 -1.71 2.01
N PHE A 55 -0.31 -0.73 2.27
CA PHE A 55 -0.04 0.67 1.95
C PHE A 55 -0.12 1.49 3.23
N SER A 56 0.77 2.48 3.36
CA SER A 56 0.76 3.35 4.53
C SER A 56 -0.22 4.49 4.27
N ILE A 57 -1.29 4.56 5.02
CA ILE A 57 -2.27 5.63 4.89
C ILE A 57 -2.83 5.95 6.27
N ALA A 58 -3.50 7.07 6.39
CA ALA A 58 -4.09 7.45 7.66
C ALA A 58 -5.17 6.46 8.06
N ILE A 59 -5.31 6.22 9.35
CA ILE A 59 -6.29 5.26 9.85
C ILE A 59 -7.70 5.64 9.43
N GLU A 60 -8.02 6.93 9.44
CA GLU A 60 -9.35 7.39 9.02
C GLU A 60 -9.62 7.04 7.57
N ASP A 61 -8.61 7.21 6.71
CA ASP A 61 -8.80 6.89 5.30
C ASP A 61 -8.91 5.38 5.12
N ARG A 62 -8.15 4.61 5.90
CA ARG A 62 -8.25 3.17 5.85
C ARG A 62 -9.66 2.71 6.20
N ASP A 63 -10.22 3.29 7.26
CA ASP A 63 -11.53 2.85 7.70
C ASP A 63 -12.60 3.19 6.65
N GLU A 64 -12.45 4.31 5.95
CA GLU A 64 -13.38 4.65 4.88
C GLU A 64 -13.26 3.70 3.71
N LEU A 65 -12.05 3.30 3.34
CA LEU A 65 -11.86 2.36 2.25
C LEU A 65 -12.48 1.02 2.59
N ILE A 66 -12.29 0.55 3.82
CA ILE A 66 -12.84 -0.74 4.22
C ILE A 66 -14.36 -0.68 4.21
N ALA A 67 -14.93 0.43 4.67
CA ALA A 67 -16.39 0.55 4.67
C ALA A 67 -16.95 0.57 3.24
N ALA A 68 -16.23 1.18 2.31
CA ALA A 68 -16.69 1.28 0.94
C ALA A 68 -16.51 0.00 0.14
N ALA A 69 -15.46 -0.76 0.40
CA ALA A 69 -15.17 -1.96 -0.38
C ALA A 69 -14.48 -3.02 0.47
N PRO A 70 -15.22 -3.65 1.37
CA PRO A 70 -14.59 -4.62 2.29
C PRO A 70 -14.06 -5.87 1.62
N ASP A 71 -14.44 -6.12 0.37
CA ASP A 71 -13.88 -7.25 -0.36
C ASP A 71 -12.53 -6.91 -0.98
N VAL A 72 -12.15 -5.63 -0.97
CA VAL A 72 -10.89 -5.19 -1.54
C VAL A 72 -9.92 -4.83 -0.43
N TYR A 73 -10.38 -4.08 0.56
CA TYR A 73 -9.55 -3.53 1.61
C TYR A 73 -9.85 -4.15 2.95
N TYR A 74 -8.84 -4.41 3.75
CA TYR A 74 -9.05 -5.00 5.07
C TYR A 74 -7.87 -4.70 5.98
N VAL A 75 -8.01 -5.05 7.23
CA VAL A 75 -6.91 -4.96 8.17
C VAL A 75 -7.10 -6.09 9.16
N THR A 76 -6.00 -6.61 9.71
CA THR A 76 -6.07 -7.68 10.68
C THR A 76 -5.63 -7.18 12.04
N ASN A 77 -5.81 -7.98 13.09
CA ASN A 77 -5.43 -7.56 14.42
C ASN A 77 -3.97 -7.17 14.51
N HIS A 78 -3.12 -7.82 13.75
CA HIS A 78 -1.69 -7.48 13.78
C HIS A 78 -1.45 -6.06 13.27
N TYR A 79 -2.24 -5.62 12.30
CA TYR A 79 -2.00 -4.34 11.64
C TYR A 79 -2.92 -3.20 12.08
N VAL A 80 -3.98 -3.52 12.82
CA VAL A 80 -5.02 -2.52 13.09
C VAL A 80 -4.52 -1.28 13.83
N GLY A 81 -3.49 -1.41 14.62
CA GLY A 81 -2.94 -0.27 15.36
C GLY A 81 -2.00 0.60 14.56
N TYR A 82 -1.70 0.23 13.33
CA TYR A 82 -0.77 0.98 12.50
C TYR A 82 -1.50 1.70 11.38
N PRO A 83 -1.00 2.84 10.90
CA PRO A 83 -1.64 3.56 9.80
C PRO A 83 -1.33 2.88 8.49
N CYS A 84 -2.03 1.80 8.22
CA CYS A 84 -1.86 1.04 6.99
C CYS A 84 -3.14 0.29 6.65
N VAL A 85 -3.25 -0.12 5.40
CA VAL A 85 -4.36 -0.93 4.93
C VAL A 85 -3.80 -2.08 4.11
N LEU A 86 -4.46 -3.23 4.17
CA LEU A 86 -4.11 -4.36 3.34
C LEU A 86 -5.08 -4.39 2.16
N VAL A 87 -4.54 -4.65 0.97
CA VAL A 87 -5.32 -4.59 -0.26
C VAL A 87 -5.19 -5.90 -1.00
N ARG A 88 -6.31 -6.48 -1.39
CA ARG A 88 -6.31 -7.70 -2.19
C ARG A 88 -6.04 -7.30 -3.62
N MET A 89 -4.81 -7.57 -4.08
CA MET A 89 -4.38 -7.06 -5.38
C MET A 89 -5.19 -7.58 -6.55
N SER A 90 -5.78 -8.76 -6.42
CA SER A 90 -6.55 -9.31 -7.50
C SER A 90 -7.89 -8.59 -7.70
N ARG A 91 -8.24 -7.70 -6.79
CA ARG A 91 -9.51 -6.99 -6.86
C ARG A 91 -9.39 -5.54 -7.28
N ILE A 92 -8.22 -5.09 -7.67
CA ILE A 92 -8.05 -3.71 -8.08
C ILE A 92 -7.49 -3.64 -9.48
N ASN A 93 -7.58 -2.47 -10.10
CA ASN A 93 -6.99 -2.24 -11.41
C ASN A 93 -5.89 -1.18 -11.27
N GLU A 94 -5.27 -0.81 -12.36
CA GLU A 94 -4.15 0.13 -12.30
C GLU A 94 -4.57 1.53 -11.87
N ASP A 95 -5.78 1.95 -12.19
CA ASP A 95 -6.24 3.26 -11.75
C ASP A 95 -6.37 3.31 -10.23
N VAL A 96 -6.92 2.26 -9.63
CA VAL A 96 -7.04 2.18 -8.19
C VAL A 96 -5.65 2.10 -7.56
N LEU A 97 -4.75 1.34 -8.16
CA LEU A 97 -3.40 1.23 -7.65
C LEU A 97 -2.73 2.60 -7.63
N HIS A 98 -2.89 3.38 -8.69
CA HIS A 98 -2.27 4.70 -8.74
C HIS A 98 -2.82 5.59 -7.64
N GLU A 99 -4.13 5.52 -7.39
CA GLU A 99 -4.70 6.31 -6.32
C GLU A 99 -4.20 5.91 -4.96
N LEU A 100 -4.04 4.60 -4.72
CA LEU A 100 -3.53 4.13 -3.44
C LEU A 100 -2.08 4.59 -3.24
N LEU A 101 -1.27 4.50 -4.28
CA LEU A 101 0.11 4.94 -4.19
C LEU A 101 0.17 6.45 -3.94
N SER A 102 -0.72 7.21 -4.58
CA SER A 102 -0.77 8.64 -4.39
C SER A 102 -1.16 8.99 -2.96
N MET A 103 -2.14 8.28 -2.40
CA MET A 103 -2.55 8.51 -1.03
C MET A 103 -1.42 8.20 -0.05
N ALA A 104 -0.72 7.08 -0.28
CA ALA A 104 0.36 6.68 0.61
C ALA A 104 1.52 7.66 0.51
N TYR A 105 1.84 8.08 -0.69
CA TYR A 105 2.92 9.03 -0.91
C TYR A 105 2.62 10.35 -0.20
N LYS A 106 1.40 10.85 -0.35
CA LYS A 106 1.03 12.09 0.30
C LYS A 106 1.02 11.94 1.81
N PHE A 107 0.55 10.81 2.30
CA PHE A 107 0.49 10.60 3.74
C PHE A 107 1.89 10.63 4.35
N VAL A 108 2.85 9.90 3.78
CA VAL A 108 4.17 9.85 4.39
C VAL A 108 4.97 11.12 4.17
N THR A 109 4.74 11.82 3.06
CA THR A 109 5.53 13.02 2.81
C THR A 109 4.97 14.21 3.57
N ARG A 110 3.62 14.29 3.73
CA ARG A 110 3.12 15.42 4.43
C ARG A 110 3.34 15.34 5.92
N LYS A 111 3.56 14.16 6.46
CA LYS A 111 3.74 14.10 7.81
C LYS A 111 4.94 14.79 8.28
N LYS A 112 5.83 15.13 7.46
CA LYS A 112 6.91 15.79 7.86
C LYS A 112 6.67 17.11 8.18
N LYS A 113 5.77 17.78 7.80
CA LYS A 113 5.56 19.07 8.08
C LYS A 113 5.23 19.30 9.40
N GLY A 114 4.98 18.98 10.00
CA GLY A 114 4.71 19.32 11.22
C GLY A 114 5.46 19.78 12.13
N LYS A 115 5.68 20.07 12.23
CA LYS A 115 6.22 20.39 13.01
C LYS A 115 6.42 20.58 13.32
#